data_3b2cb817dd4ce1bc43e656bae5501f47
#
_entry.id   3b2cb817dd4ce1bc43e656bae5501f47
#
_cell.length_a   1.000
_cell.length_b   1.000
_cell.length_c   1.000
_cell.angle_alpha   90.00
_cell.angle_beta   90.00
_cell.angle_gamma   90.00
#
_symmetry.space_group_name_H-M   'P 1'
#
loop_
_entity.id
_entity.type
_entity.pdbx_description
1 polymer ?
#
loop_
_entity_poly.entity_id
_entity_poly.type
_entity_poly.pdbx_seq_one_letter_code
_entity_poly.pdbx_strand_id
1 'polypeptide(L)'
;MKLDKKRIWPFTFPLVSFTRDKIVPKGIVTLTIIVGTYLTLVTKEIGFLIVDYPSTYNIILGRPALNRLRAATSTYYLKVKFPTTHGVGEIRGDQVLARECYQATLAFGENHTWVINEPEPIPEPSETPQEVEIVPGDSMKVLKIGSTLLTLEKEKMIFFLTTNQDVFA
;
A
#
# COMPACT_ATOMS: atom_id res chain seq x y z
N MET A 1 2.26 1.81 -26.30
CA MET A 1 0.99 2.54 -26.49
C MET A 1 1.29 3.87 -27.16
N LYS A 2 0.70 4.18 -28.33
CA LYS A 2 0.87 5.48 -28.99
C LYS A 2 -0.14 6.46 -28.39
N LEU A 3 0.35 7.42 -27.60
CA LEU A 3 -0.48 8.49 -27.03
C LEU A 3 -0.50 9.69 -28.00
N ASP A 4 -1.68 10.27 -28.20
CA ASP A 4 -1.81 11.52 -28.96
C ASP A 4 -1.26 12.68 -28.09
N LYS A 5 -0.21 13.33 -28.58
CA LYS A 5 0.45 14.45 -27.88
C LYS A 5 -0.49 15.61 -27.58
N LYS A 6 -1.56 15.81 -28.37
CA LYS A 6 -2.57 16.86 -28.18
C LYS A 6 -3.44 16.65 -26.93
N ARG A 7 -3.43 15.45 -26.34
CA ARG A 7 -4.22 15.08 -25.14
C ARG A 7 -3.40 15.12 -23.86
N ILE A 8 -2.15 15.59 -23.92
CA ILE A 8 -1.25 15.67 -22.76
C ILE A 8 -1.29 17.08 -22.19
N TRP A 9 -1.69 17.19 -20.95
CA TRP A 9 -1.69 18.44 -20.17
C TRP A 9 -0.36 18.59 -19.43
N PRO A 10 0.20 19.80 -19.34
CA PRO A 10 1.45 20.00 -18.62
C PRO A 10 1.29 19.69 -17.13
N PHE A 11 2.32 19.10 -16.53
CA PHE A 11 2.41 18.83 -15.11
C PHE A 11 3.84 19.07 -14.64
N THR A 12 4.02 19.97 -13.67
CA THR A 12 5.34 20.50 -13.28
C THR A 12 5.85 19.98 -11.94
N PHE A 13 4.99 19.31 -11.15
CA PHE A 13 5.41 18.83 -9.83
C PHE A 13 6.16 17.51 -9.95
N PRO A 14 7.37 17.39 -9.34
CA PRO A 14 8.12 16.15 -9.34
C PRO A 14 7.43 15.09 -8.48
N LEU A 15 7.46 13.84 -8.92
CA LEU A 15 7.21 12.69 -8.09
C LEU A 15 8.47 12.41 -7.27
N VAL A 16 8.30 12.23 -5.97
CA VAL A 16 9.39 11.91 -5.05
C VAL A 16 9.21 10.49 -4.56
N SER A 17 10.22 9.65 -4.77
CA SER A 17 10.25 8.29 -4.23
C SER A 17 10.62 8.28 -2.75
N PHE A 18 10.47 7.14 -2.08
CA PHE A 18 10.96 6.98 -0.70
C PHE A 18 12.48 7.13 -0.59
N THR A 19 13.22 6.83 -1.67
CA THR A 19 14.67 7.03 -1.79
C THR A 19 15.09 8.47 -2.13
N ARG A 20 14.12 9.41 -2.11
CA ARG A 20 14.29 10.83 -2.48
C ARG A 20 14.63 11.08 -3.96
N ASP A 21 14.57 10.07 -4.81
CA ASP A 21 14.71 10.27 -6.25
C ASP A 21 13.53 11.10 -6.76
N LYS A 22 13.84 12.06 -7.60
CA LYS A 22 12.83 12.95 -8.19
C LYS A 22 12.65 12.61 -9.66
N ILE A 23 11.43 12.26 -10.02
CA ILE A 23 11.03 12.04 -11.41
C ILE A 23 10.07 13.14 -11.82
N VAL A 24 10.39 13.89 -12.85
CA VAL A 24 9.51 14.92 -13.40
C VAL A 24 8.62 14.26 -14.46
N PRO A 25 7.30 14.22 -14.26
CA PRO A 25 6.39 13.69 -15.26
C PRO A 25 6.41 14.56 -16.54
N LYS A 26 6.24 13.92 -17.70
CA LYS A 26 6.08 14.61 -19.00
C LYS A 26 4.72 15.29 -19.15
N GLY A 27 3.78 14.97 -18.28
CA GLY A 27 2.43 15.54 -18.28
C GLY A 27 1.39 14.56 -17.74
N ILE A 28 0.13 14.96 -17.85
CA ILE A 28 -1.06 14.18 -17.51
C ILE A 28 -1.82 13.82 -18.75
N VAL A 29 -2.28 12.59 -18.85
CA VAL A 29 -3.22 12.14 -19.88
C VAL A 29 -4.45 11.53 -19.22
N THR A 30 -5.64 11.87 -19.68
CA THR A 30 -6.86 11.20 -19.24
C THR A 30 -7.11 10.00 -20.15
N LEU A 31 -7.23 8.83 -19.54
CA LEU A 31 -7.54 7.59 -20.25
C LEU A 31 -8.88 7.04 -19.76
N THR A 32 -9.66 6.54 -20.69
CA THR A 32 -10.83 5.72 -20.38
C THR A 32 -10.36 4.31 -20.10
N ILE A 33 -10.49 3.88 -18.86
CA ILE A 33 -10.18 2.50 -18.47
C ILE A 33 -11.47 1.70 -18.34
N ILE A 34 -11.42 0.47 -18.79
CA ILE A 34 -12.49 -0.52 -18.63
C ILE A 34 -11.91 -1.66 -17.83
N VAL A 35 -12.52 -1.95 -16.68
CA VAL A 35 -12.05 -2.98 -15.76
C VAL A 35 -13.19 -3.92 -15.35
N GLY A 36 -12.84 -5.18 -15.07
CA GLY A 36 -13.78 -6.24 -14.71
C GLY A 36 -13.97 -7.27 -15.80
N THR A 37 -14.96 -8.14 -15.58
CA THR A 37 -15.32 -9.22 -16.52
C THR A 37 -16.76 -9.02 -17.01
N TYR A 38 -17.14 -9.73 -18.06
CA TYR A 38 -18.42 -9.64 -18.77
C TYR A 38 -19.58 -9.25 -17.86
N LEU A 39 -20.41 -8.96 -17.48
CA LEU A 39 -21.51 -8.48 -16.61
C LEU A 39 -21.10 -7.53 -15.46
N THR A 40 -19.83 -7.54 -15.05
CA THR A 40 -19.33 -6.73 -13.93
C THR A 40 -18.23 -5.76 -14.37
N LEU A 41 -18.44 -5.12 -15.53
CA LEU A 41 -17.56 -4.10 -16.08
C LEU A 41 -17.85 -2.72 -15.48
N VAL A 42 -16.82 -1.95 -15.26
CA VAL A 42 -16.92 -0.51 -14.98
C VAL A 42 -15.99 0.26 -15.91
N THR A 43 -16.51 1.35 -16.46
CA THR A 43 -15.77 2.28 -17.32
C THR A 43 -15.58 3.59 -16.55
N LYS A 44 -14.33 4.05 -16.45
CA LYS A 44 -13.98 5.31 -15.79
C LYS A 44 -12.93 6.08 -16.57
N GLU A 45 -13.06 7.39 -16.57
CA GLU A 45 -11.99 8.27 -17.04
C GLU A 45 -11.07 8.60 -15.87
N ILE A 46 -9.77 8.32 -16.05
CA ILE A 46 -8.75 8.50 -15.00
C ILE A 46 -7.56 9.24 -15.60
N GLY A 47 -7.08 10.25 -14.86
CA GLY A 47 -5.86 10.97 -15.20
C GLY A 47 -4.64 10.16 -14.76
N PHE A 48 -3.70 9.97 -15.68
CA PHE A 48 -2.43 9.31 -15.45
C PHE A 48 -1.26 10.25 -15.70
N LEU A 49 -0.28 10.22 -14.82
CA LEU A 49 0.99 10.88 -15.04
C LEU A 49 1.82 10.07 -16.03
N ILE A 50 2.40 10.74 -17.01
CA ILE A 50 3.31 10.13 -17.97
C ILE A 50 4.72 10.30 -17.44
N VAL A 51 5.40 9.21 -17.15
CA VAL A 51 6.78 9.20 -16.67
C VAL A 51 7.68 8.49 -17.69
N ASP A 52 8.90 9.00 -17.83
CA ASP A 52 9.94 8.34 -18.60
C ASP A 52 10.85 7.60 -17.62
N TYR A 53 10.47 6.37 -17.34
CA TYR A 53 11.19 5.54 -16.37
C TYR A 53 11.18 4.09 -16.86
N PRO A 54 12.32 3.42 -16.87
CA PRO A 54 12.38 2.01 -17.23
C PRO A 54 11.56 1.19 -16.24
N SER A 55 10.53 0.55 -16.73
CA SER A 55 9.60 -0.26 -15.92
C SER A 55 9.07 -1.40 -16.74
N THR A 56 8.90 -2.54 -16.12
CA THR A 56 8.19 -3.70 -16.68
C THR A 56 6.67 -3.51 -16.72
N TYR A 57 6.17 -2.49 -16.00
CA TYR A 57 4.74 -2.14 -15.95
C TYR A 57 4.44 -1.01 -16.91
N ASN A 58 3.39 -1.17 -17.71
CA ASN A 58 2.90 -0.10 -18.59
C ASN A 58 2.08 0.96 -17.86
N ILE A 59 1.35 0.55 -16.81
CA ILE A 59 0.46 1.42 -16.02
C ILE A 59 0.50 0.95 -14.57
N ILE A 60 0.54 1.93 -13.66
CA ILE A 60 0.40 1.70 -12.22
C ILE A 60 -0.88 2.40 -11.75
N LEU A 61 -1.79 1.64 -11.15
CA LEU A 61 -3.02 2.18 -10.55
C LEU A 61 -2.71 2.70 -9.15
N GLY A 62 -2.52 4.00 -9.03
CA GLY A 62 -2.32 4.67 -7.75
C GLY A 62 -3.63 4.86 -6.96
N ARG A 63 -3.51 5.36 -5.74
CA ARG A 63 -4.68 5.65 -4.86
C ARG A 63 -5.78 6.47 -5.52
N PRO A 64 -5.50 7.53 -6.32
CA PRO A 64 -6.56 8.28 -6.97
C PRO A 64 -7.39 7.42 -7.93
N ALA A 65 -6.75 6.49 -8.66
CA ALA A 65 -7.43 5.56 -9.56
C ALA A 65 -8.29 4.56 -8.77
N LEU A 66 -7.75 3.99 -7.70
CA LEU A 66 -8.46 3.05 -6.82
C LEU A 66 -9.68 3.73 -6.15
N ASN A 67 -9.52 4.96 -5.68
CA ASN A 67 -10.62 5.74 -5.11
C ASN A 67 -11.71 6.04 -6.14
N ARG A 68 -11.33 6.37 -7.38
CA ARG A 68 -12.29 6.62 -8.46
C ARG A 68 -13.08 5.38 -8.84
N LEU A 69 -12.46 4.22 -8.72
CA LEU A 69 -13.10 2.90 -8.88
C LEU A 69 -13.88 2.48 -7.63
N ARG A 70 -13.72 3.15 -6.49
CA ARG A 70 -14.20 2.71 -5.16
C ARG A 70 -13.71 1.29 -4.85
N ALA A 71 -12.45 1.02 -5.19
CA ALA A 71 -11.87 -0.30 -5.14
C ALA A 71 -11.30 -0.65 -3.77
N ALA A 72 -11.50 -1.89 -3.35
CA ALA A 72 -10.80 -2.52 -2.25
C ALA A 72 -9.73 -3.47 -2.81
N THR A 73 -8.51 -3.40 -2.24
CA THR A 73 -7.38 -4.23 -2.67
C THR A 73 -7.01 -5.23 -1.59
N SER A 74 -6.66 -6.43 -2.00
CA SER A 74 -6.08 -7.44 -1.13
C SER A 74 -4.78 -7.96 -1.75
N THR A 75 -3.67 -7.69 -1.08
CA THR A 75 -2.35 -8.20 -1.47
C THR A 75 -2.26 -9.70 -1.28
N TYR A 76 -2.86 -10.24 -0.22
CA TYR A 76 -2.86 -11.67 0.07
C TYR A 76 -3.56 -12.48 -1.02
N TYR A 77 -4.75 -12.04 -1.45
CA TYR A 77 -5.52 -12.72 -2.50
C TYR A 77 -5.16 -12.27 -3.91
N LEU A 78 -4.26 -11.30 -4.07
CA LEU A 78 -3.92 -10.66 -5.35
C LEU A 78 -5.16 -10.21 -6.11
N LYS A 79 -6.08 -9.56 -5.41
CA LYS A 79 -7.37 -9.13 -5.94
C LYS A 79 -7.65 -7.67 -5.69
N VAL A 80 -8.31 -7.07 -6.67
CA VAL A 80 -8.94 -5.75 -6.55
C VAL A 80 -10.42 -5.93 -6.82
N LYS A 81 -11.27 -5.54 -5.87
CA LYS A 81 -12.73 -5.59 -5.99
C LYS A 81 -13.30 -4.18 -6.05
N PHE A 82 -14.33 -3.97 -6.85
CA PHE A 82 -14.97 -2.68 -7.03
C PHE A 82 -16.47 -2.84 -7.33
N PRO A 83 -17.32 -1.86 -6.92
CA PRO A 83 -18.76 -1.92 -7.19
C PRO A 83 -19.04 -1.65 -8.67
N THR A 84 -20.00 -2.39 -9.21
CA THR A 84 -20.57 -2.20 -10.55
C THR A 84 -22.09 -2.14 -10.46
N THR A 85 -22.78 -1.83 -11.55
CA THR A 85 -24.25 -1.83 -11.60
C THR A 85 -24.85 -3.22 -11.43
N HIS A 86 -24.10 -4.27 -11.69
CA HIS A 86 -24.54 -5.67 -11.63
C HIS A 86 -23.88 -6.46 -10.47
N GLY A 87 -23.39 -5.77 -9.45
CA GLY A 87 -22.75 -6.39 -8.30
C GLY A 87 -21.29 -6.00 -8.13
N VAL A 88 -20.46 -6.89 -7.63
CA VAL A 88 -19.04 -6.64 -7.37
C VAL A 88 -18.19 -7.20 -8.51
N GLY A 89 -17.49 -6.30 -9.21
CA GLY A 89 -16.45 -6.69 -10.17
C GLY A 89 -15.12 -6.99 -9.49
N GLU A 90 -14.30 -7.82 -10.11
CA GLU A 90 -12.95 -8.11 -9.63
C GLU A 90 -11.90 -8.09 -10.74
N ILE A 91 -10.67 -7.72 -10.37
CA ILE A 91 -9.44 -7.94 -11.12
C ILE A 91 -8.59 -8.88 -10.29
N ARG A 92 -8.01 -9.89 -10.93
CA ARG A 92 -7.11 -10.83 -10.28
C ARG A 92 -5.69 -10.64 -10.80
N GLY A 93 -4.73 -10.57 -9.89
CA GLY A 93 -3.31 -10.56 -10.23
C GLY A 93 -2.80 -11.96 -10.56
N ASP A 94 -1.76 -12.01 -11.37
CA ASP A 94 -0.99 -13.22 -11.65
C ASP A 94 0.31 -13.18 -10.85
N GLN A 95 0.49 -14.13 -9.95
CA GLN A 95 1.66 -14.18 -9.05
C GLN A 95 2.95 -14.51 -9.81
N VAL A 96 2.88 -15.36 -10.83
CA VAL A 96 4.05 -15.76 -11.62
C VAL A 96 4.54 -14.57 -12.42
N LEU A 97 3.62 -13.93 -13.15
CA LEU A 97 3.92 -12.75 -13.95
C LEU A 97 4.41 -11.57 -13.08
N ALA A 98 3.83 -11.38 -11.90
CA ALA A 98 4.26 -10.35 -10.96
C ALA A 98 5.71 -10.60 -10.48
N ARG A 99 6.07 -11.85 -10.22
CA ARG A 99 7.44 -12.24 -9.84
C ARG A 99 8.44 -12.02 -10.98
N GLU A 100 8.08 -12.39 -12.20
CA GLU A 100 8.90 -12.16 -13.39
C GLU A 100 9.13 -10.67 -13.63
N CYS A 101 8.09 -9.84 -13.53
CA CYS A 101 8.19 -8.40 -13.62
C CYS A 101 9.11 -7.82 -12.54
N TYR A 102 9.02 -8.31 -11.31
CA TYR A 102 9.90 -7.87 -10.23
C TYR A 102 11.37 -8.24 -10.51
N GLN A 103 11.64 -9.48 -10.93
CA GLN A 103 12.99 -9.93 -11.27
C GLN A 103 13.57 -9.12 -12.44
N ALA A 104 12.77 -8.85 -13.48
CA ALA A 104 13.20 -8.01 -14.58
C ALA A 104 13.54 -6.58 -14.13
N THR A 105 12.75 -6.00 -13.21
CA THR A 105 13.03 -4.68 -12.65
C THR A 105 14.38 -4.66 -11.91
N LEU A 106 14.71 -5.71 -11.16
CA LEU A 106 16.01 -5.83 -10.49
C LEU A 106 17.16 -5.96 -11.48
N ALA A 107 16.97 -6.62 -12.62
CA ALA A 107 17.97 -6.76 -13.65
C ALA A 107 18.24 -5.45 -14.43
N PHE A 108 17.26 -4.56 -14.56
CA PHE A 108 17.41 -3.24 -15.17
C PHE A 108 18.06 -2.20 -14.24
N GLY A 109 18.01 -2.41 -12.94
CA GLY A 109 18.69 -1.58 -11.95
C GLY A 109 20.17 -1.94 -11.90
N GLU A 110 21.02 -1.25 -12.66
CA GLU A 110 22.45 -1.28 -12.39
C GLU A 110 22.64 -0.95 -10.90
N ASN A 111 23.03 -1.96 -10.12
CA ASN A 111 23.63 -1.83 -8.78
C ASN A 111 22.92 -0.95 -7.72
N HIS A 112 21.62 -0.74 -7.78
CA HIS A 112 20.89 -0.52 -6.55
C HIS A 112 20.78 -1.88 -5.83
N THR A 113 21.92 -2.38 -5.38
CA THR A 113 21.97 -3.25 -4.23
C THR A 113 21.19 -2.49 -3.17
N TRP A 114 19.96 -2.90 -2.91
CA TRP A 114 19.38 -2.67 -1.62
C TRP A 114 20.34 -3.39 -0.67
N VAL A 115 21.41 -2.71 -0.28
CA VAL A 115 22.02 -3.00 0.98
C VAL A 115 20.85 -2.81 1.91
N ILE A 116 20.25 -3.91 2.33
CA ILE A 116 19.51 -3.94 3.58
C ILE A 116 20.65 -3.56 4.54
N ASN A 117 20.84 -2.25 4.71
CA ASN A 117 21.59 -1.75 5.84
C ASN A 117 20.95 -2.50 6.98
N GLU A 118 21.80 -3.15 7.76
CA GLU A 118 21.34 -3.82 8.99
C GLU A 118 20.20 -3.00 9.54
N PRO A 119 19.06 -3.64 9.85
CA PRO A 119 17.87 -2.90 10.24
C PRO A 119 18.33 -1.86 11.24
N GLU A 120 18.11 -0.57 10.94
CA GLU A 120 18.48 0.48 11.88
C GLU A 120 18.01 0.00 13.23
N PRO A 121 18.88 -0.02 14.24
CA PRO A 121 18.52 -0.57 15.54
C PRO A 121 17.20 0.07 15.92
N ILE A 122 16.18 -0.76 16.10
CA ILE A 122 14.85 -0.30 16.49
C ILE A 122 15.10 0.65 17.65
N PRO A 123 14.77 1.95 17.54
CA PRO A 123 15.08 2.89 18.59
C PRO A 123 14.54 2.31 19.89
N GLU A 124 15.42 2.10 20.84
CA GLU A 124 15.01 1.61 22.15
C GLU A 124 13.90 2.51 22.68
N PRO A 125 12.85 1.95 23.27
CA PRO A 125 11.77 2.74 23.83
C PRO A 125 12.41 3.80 24.75
N SER A 126 12.04 5.06 24.57
CA SER A 126 12.52 6.18 25.39
C SER A 126 12.21 6.01 26.88
N GLU A 127 11.39 5.02 27.20
CA GLU A 127 10.89 4.71 28.52
C GLU A 127 10.97 3.22 28.81
N THR A 128 11.16 2.85 30.07
CA THR A 128 11.05 1.46 30.50
C THR A 128 9.59 1.04 30.42
N PRO A 129 9.19 0.15 29.48
CA PRO A 129 7.81 -0.27 29.37
C PRO A 129 7.39 -1.06 30.63
N GLN A 130 6.13 -0.88 31.03
CA GLN A 130 5.55 -1.65 32.11
C GLN A 130 4.86 -2.90 31.56
N GLU A 131 5.16 -4.05 32.13
CA GLU A 131 4.52 -5.30 31.80
C GLU A 131 3.17 -5.43 32.51
N VAL A 132 2.15 -5.81 31.76
CA VAL A 132 0.78 -6.00 32.27
C VAL A 132 0.27 -7.34 31.78
N GLU A 133 -0.17 -8.18 32.72
CA GLU A 133 -0.83 -9.45 32.41
C GLU A 133 -2.21 -9.18 31.83
N ILE A 134 -2.50 -9.75 30.64
CA ILE A 134 -3.81 -9.63 29.99
C ILE A 134 -4.76 -10.70 30.51
N VAL A 135 -4.23 -11.88 30.80
CA VAL A 135 -4.99 -12.99 31.39
C VAL A 135 -4.51 -13.19 32.81
N PRO A 136 -5.37 -12.97 33.81
CA PRO A 136 -4.99 -13.15 35.21
C PRO A 136 -4.48 -14.58 35.47
N GLY A 137 -3.22 -14.71 35.93
CA GLY A 137 -2.61 -15.98 36.21
C GLY A 137 -1.85 -16.66 35.07
N ASP A 138 -1.78 -16.06 33.91
CA ASP A 138 -0.97 -16.53 32.76
C ASP A 138 0.20 -15.59 32.50
N SER A 139 1.33 -15.87 33.12
CA SER A 139 2.57 -15.08 33.00
C SER A 139 3.20 -15.12 31.58
N MET A 140 2.70 -15.96 30.69
CA MET A 140 3.14 -16.02 29.30
C MET A 140 2.40 -14.99 28.41
N LYS A 141 1.28 -14.46 28.88
CA LYS A 141 0.45 -13.48 28.15
C LYS A 141 0.58 -12.09 28.76
N VAL A 142 1.75 -11.50 28.54
CA VAL A 142 2.12 -10.18 29.05
C VAL A 142 2.26 -9.21 27.88
N LEU A 143 1.66 -8.03 27.99
CA LEU A 143 1.89 -6.91 27.08
C LEU A 143 2.71 -5.81 27.74
N LYS A 144 3.52 -5.15 26.92
CA LYS A 144 4.31 -3.99 27.34
C LYS A 144 3.58 -2.71 26.99
N ILE A 145 3.26 -1.90 27.97
CA ILE A 145 2.61 -0.59 27.82
C ILE A 145 3.54 0.53 28.28
N GLY A 146 3.35 1.74 27.73
CA GLY A 146 4.16 2.90 28.11
C GLY A 146 4.00 3.25 29.59
N SER A 147 5.10 3.56 30.27
CA SER A 147 5.12 3.90 31.69
C SER A 147 4.61 5.31 31.98
N THR A 148 4.67 6.23 31.01
CA THR A 148 4.25 7.65 31.13
C THR A 148 2.76 7.88 30.92
N LEU A 149 1.98 6.85 30.58
CA LEU A 149 0.54 6.95 30.44
C LEU A 149 -0.09 7.44 31.77
N LEU A 150 -1.00 8.39 31.68
CA LEU A 150 -1.80 8.83 32.81
C LEU A 150 -2.58 7.65 33.40
N THR A 151 -2.73 7.61 34.73
CA THR A 151 -3.39 6.49 35.43
C THR A 151 -4.74 6.11 34.83
N LEU A 152 -5.56 7.09 34.47
CA LEU A 152 -6.87 6.88 33.86
C LEU A 152 -6.79 6.29 32.44
N GLU A 153 -5.79 6.70 31.66
CA GLU A 153 -5.57 6.18 30.29
C GLU A 153 -5.07 4.75 30.35
N LYS A 154 -4.18 4.47 31.29
CA LYS A 154 -3.67 3.15 31.56
C LYS A 154 -4.77 2.17 31.95
N GLU A 155 -5.65 2.53 32.87
CA GLU A 155 -6.80 1.71 33.28
C GLU A 155 -7.73 1.42 32.08
N LYS A 156 -8.03 2.43 31.28
CA LYS A 156 -8.85 2.26 30.05
C LYS A 156 -8.18 1.33 29.04
N MET A 157 -6.86 1.46 28.86
CA MET A 157 -6.12 0.60 27.95
C MET A 157 -6.09 -0.84 28.43
N ILE A 158 -5.80 -1.08 29.72
CA ILE A 158 -5.83 -2.41 30.32
C ILE A 158 -7.22 -3.04 30.19
N PHE A 159 -8.27 -2.29 30.49
CA PHE A 159 -9.65 -2.75 30.34
C PHE A 159 -9.97 -3.12 28.88
N PHE A 160 -9.55 -2.29 27.91
CA PHE A 160 -9.72 -2.57 26.49
C PHE A 160 -9.00 -3.85 26.05
N LEU A 161 -7.73 -4.02 26.47
CA LEU A 161 -6.92 -5.19 26.14
C LEU A 161 -7.46 -6.48 26.77
N THR A 162 -7.88 -6.42 28.02
CA THR A 162 -8.49 -7.57 28.71
C THR A 162 -9.86 -7.95 28.16
N THR A 163 -10.62 -6.98 27.65
CA THR A 163 -11.93 -7.24 27.03
C THR A 163 -11.80 -7.85 25.62
N ASN A 164 -10.68 -7.61 24.92
CA ASN A 164 -10.45 -8.08 23.55
C ASN A 164 -9.27 -9.06 23.48
N GLN A 165 -9.19 -9.98 24.43
CA GLN A 165 -8.08 -10.96 24.54
C GLN A 165 -7.93 -11.83 23.29
N ASP A 166 -9.02 -12.16 22.63
CA ASP A 166 -9.09 -12.95 21.40
C ASP A 166 -8.34 -12.31 20.22
N VAL A 167 -8.10 -11.00 20.27
CA VAL A 167 -7.39 -10.24 19.23
C VAL A 167 -5.92 -10.06 19.58
N PHE A 168 -5.57 -9.97 20.88
CA PHE A 168 -4.24 -9.55 21.33
C PHE A 168 -3.47 -10.66 22.10
N ALA A 169 -4.05 -11.82 22.31
CA ALA A 169 -3.44 -12.91 23.07
C ALA A 169 -2.99 -14.10 22.19
#